data_a8bf34cacaa59487abca989036e8628c
#
_entry.id   a8bf34cacaa59487abca989036e8628c
#
_cell.length_a   1.000
_cell.length_b   1.000
_cell.length_c   1.000
_cell.angle_alpha   90.00
_cell.angle_beta   90.00
_cell.angle_gamma   90.00
#
_symmetry.space_group_name_H-M   'P 1'
#
loop_
_entity.id
_entity.type
_entity.pdbx_description
1 polymer ?
#
loop_
_entity_poly.entity_id
_entity_poly.type
_entity_poly.pdbx_seq_one_letter_code
_entity_poly.pdbx_strand_id
1 'polypeptide(L)'
;MAAFRVAPKDYCSVLPTLKVFPDLLSVYGTLKLFVDGNIDDCKIEVFGFPEEKPVFWVAYKENTFGKPFVLIGTTSDEESMYKNAIFAIFPLFAESLKSKESFEVVTLKAIMDHVRSFLQTFDFPLFTTLDEPNSMFYMNEQNCEKLLQTPINLPDGFEFISLDENDAQVLMETMPYASHTDMSMVKSRLAAMPAVGVRHVETGKIAAFEYNDGCGFISHLYTFPEYRRLGLGAAVEKRLCQMNYKK
;
A
#
# COMPACT_ATOMS: atom_id res chain seq x y z
N MET A 1 -10.92 28.03 -1.38
CA MET A 1 -9.99 27.29 -0.49
C MET A 1 -8.83 26.80 -1.35
N ALA A 2 -7.59 26.96 -0.88
CA ALA A 2 -6.39 26.54 -1.60
C ALA A 2 -5.93 25.15 -1.15
N ALA A 3 -5.30 24.41 -2.06
CA ALA A 3 -4.51 23.24 -1.72
C ALA A 3 -3.07 23.66 -1.42
N PHE A 4 -2.37 22.87 -0.62
CA PHE A 4 -0.95 23.09 -0.35
C PHE A 4 -0.16 21.79 -0.48
N ARG A 5 1.12 21.93 -0.79
CA ARG A 5 2.08 20.83 -0.78
C ARG A 5 2.83 20.85 0.54
N VAL A 6 2.87 19.72 1.22
CA VAL A 6 3.69 19.56 2.43
C VAL A 6 5.17 19.57 2.03
N ALA A 7 5.97 20.41 2.68
CA ALA A 7 7.41 20.38 2.43
C ALA A 7 8.03 19.09 2.99
N PRO A 8 9.01 18.46 2.32
CA PRO A 8 9.59 17.18 2.78
C PRO A 8 10.12 17.20 4.22
N LYS A 9 10.65 18.32 4.68
CA LYS A 9 11.08 18.52 6.08
C LYS A 9 9.97 18.43 7.11
N ASP A 10 8.71 18.62 6.66
CA ASP A 10 7.52 18.67 7.52
C ASP A 10 6.73 17.35 7.47
N TYR A 11 7.18 16.34 6.73
CA TYR A 11 6.49 15.04 6.61
C TYR A 11 6.25 14.37 7.96
N CYS A 12 7.24 14.39 8.86
CA CYS A 12 7.08 13.85 10.22
C CYS A 12 5.96 14.55 11.01
N SER A 13 5.75 15.84 10.79
CA SER A 13 4.76 16.62 11.56
C SER A 13 3.32 16.33 11.17
N VAL A 14 3.06 15.83 9.96
CA VAL A 14 1.70 15.48 9.51
C VAL A 14 1.30 14.04 9.83
N LEU A 15 2.25 13.14 10.11
CA LEU A 15 1.96 11.73 10.43
C LEU A 15 0.95 11.53 11.57
N PRO A 16 1.02 12.28 12.71
CA PRO A 16 0.03 12.11 13.77
C PRO A 16 -1.41 12.40 13.32
N THR A 17 -1.60 13.38 12.43
CA THR A 17 -2.91 13.72 11.87
C THR A 17 -3.46 12.60 10.99
N LEU A 18 -2.59 12.00 10.17
CA LEU A 18 -2.97 10.94 9.23
C LEU A 18 -3.27 9.61 9.92
N LYS A 19 -2.64 9.32 11.06
CA LYS A 19 -2.81 8.06 11.80
C LYS A 19 -4.19 7.86 12.41
N VAL A 20 -4.90 8.95 12.72
CA VAL A 20 -6.10 8.93 13.57
C VAL A 20 -7.33 8.36 12.87
N PHE A 21 -7.41 8.47 11.55
CA PHE A 21 -8.59 8.10 10.77
C PHE A 21 -8.31 6.91 9.85
N PRO A 22 -9.16 5.87 9.86
CA PRO A 22 -9.00 4.71 8.98
C PRO A 22 -8.85 5.07 7.51
N ASP A 23 -9.63 6.04 7.02
CA ASP A 23 -9.64 6.46 5.63
C ASP A 23 -8.35 7.20 5.19
N LEU A 24 -7.50 7.57 6.14
CA LEU A 24 -6.18 8.17 5.87
C LEU A 24 -5.03 7.16 5.94
N LEU A 25 -5.28 5.90 6.33
CA LEU A 25 -4.22 4.93 6.59
C LEU A 25 -3.37 4.59 5.37
N SER A 26 -3.91 4.65 4.16
CA SER A 26 -3.12 4.47 2.93
C SER A 26 -2.11 5.60 2.73
N VAL A 27 -2.53 6.84 2.94
CA VAL A 27 -1.64 8.01 2.91
C VAL A 27 -0.63 7.95 4.05
N TYR A 28 -1.10 7.64 5.26
CA TYR A 28 -0.25 7.48 6.45
C TYR A 28 0.83 6.41 6.25
N GLY A 29 0.43 5.19 5.87
CA GLY A 29 1.34 4.06 5.72
C GLY A 29 2.43 4.32 4.69
N THR A 30 2.05 4.85 3.53
CA THR A 30 2.99 5.22 2.47
C THR A 30 4.00 6.26 2.96
N LEU A 31 3.52 7.34 3.59
CA LEU A 31 4.40 8.40 4.09
C LEU A 31 5.29 7.92 5.23
N LYS A 32 4.75 7.11 6.14
CA LYS A 32 5.50 6.53 7.26
C LYS A 32 6.66 5.66 6.79
N LEU A 33 6.42 4.77 5.83
CA LEU A 33 7.47 3.92 5.26
C LEU A 33 8.58 4.74 4.60
N PHE A 34 8.23 5.82 3.92
CA PHE A 34 9.20 6.73 3.31
C PHE A 34 10.02 7.48 4.36
N VAL A 35 9.37 8.03 5.38
CA VAL A 35 10.03 8.77 6.47
C VAL A 35 10.95 7.88 7.28
N ASP A 36 10.56 6.63 7.52
CA ASP A 36 11.37 5.65 8.25
C ASP A 36 12.55 5.08 7.41
N GLY A 37 12.65 5.44 6.13
CA GLY A 37 13.67 4.92 5.23
C GLY A 37 13.48 3.46 4.84
N ASN A 38 12.26 2.93 4.95
CA ASN A 38 11.95 1.55 4.54
C ASN A 38 11.67 1.43 3.03
N ILE A 39 11.48 2.56 2.34
CA ILE A 39 11.36 2.64 0.88
C ILE A 39 12.19 3.82 0.39
N ASP A 40 13.16 3.57 -0.46
CA ASP A 40 14.06 4.56 -1.07
C ASP A 40 13.96 4.57 -2.61
N ASP A 41 13.23 3.60 -3.16
CA ASP A 41 13.01 3.40 -4.59
C ASP A 41 11.82 4.19 -5.13
N CYS A 42 11.47 5.32 -4.50
CA CYS A 42 10.37 6.17 -4.92
C CYS A 42 10.57 7.63 -4.52
N LYS A 43 9.79 8.50 -5.16
CA LYS A 43 9.58 9.88 -4.72
C LYS A 43 8.16 10.00 -4.19
N ILE A 44 7.98 10.77 -3.12
CA ILE A 44 6.65 11.02 -2.55
C ILE A 44 6.42 12.53 -2.46
N GLU A 45 5.23 12.94 -2.86
CA GLU A 45 4.69 14.27 -2.67
C GLU A 45 3.38 14.16 -1.91
N VAL A 46 3.23 14.97 -0.87
CA VAL A 46 2.03 14.97 -0.01
C VAL A 46 1.32 16.30 -0.13
N PHE A 47 0.02 16.27 -0.30
CA PHE A 47 -0.82 17.44 -0.44
C PHE A 47 -1.99 17.39 0.55
N GLY A 48 -2.36 18.57 1.05
CA GLY A 48 -3.53 18.74 1.93
C GLY A 48 -4.51 19.77 1.38
N PHE A 49 -5.78 19.66 1.75
CA PHE A 49 -6.84 20.59 1.40
C PHE A 49 -7.93 20.60 2.48
N PRO A 50 -8.52 21.78 2.82
CA PRO A 50 -7.98 23.12 2.55
C PRO A 50 -6.73 23.42 3.40
N GLU A 51 -5.98 24.45 3.01
CA GLU A 51 -4.71 24.79 3.67
C GLU A 51 -4.86 25.11 5.15
N GLU A 52 -5.90 25.85 5.56
CA GLU A 52 -6.08 26.30 6.94
C GLU A 52 -6.41 25.14 7.91
N LYS A 53 -7.16 24.15 7.45
CA LYS A 53 -7.56 22.98 8.24
C LYS A 53 -7.74 21.78 7.31
N PRO A 54 -6.67 21.08 7.00
CA PRO A 54 -6.71 19.98 6.04
C PRO A 54 -7.59 18.81 6.53
N VAL A 55 -8.54 18.43 5.69
CA VAL A 55 -9.42 17.27 5.89
C VAL A 55 -9.31 16.27 4.74
N PHE A 56 -8.70 16.66 3.63
CA PHE A 56 -8.48 15.83 2.45
C PHE A 56 -6.98 15.77 2.16
N TRP A 57 -6.47 14.56 1.95
CA TRP A 57 -5.06 14.30 1.81
C TRP A 57 -4.77 13.42 0.60
N VAL A 58 -3.70 13.75 -0.11
CA VAL A 58 -3.22 12.99 -1.25
C VAL A 58 -1.73 12.73 -1.09
N ALA A 59 -1.32 11.47 -1.25
CA ALA A 59 0.08 11.12 -1.47
C ALA A 59 0.25 10.66 -2.92
N TYR A 60 1.05 11.38 -3.69
CA TYR A 60 1.52 10.96 -5.00
C TYR A 60 2.87 10.28 -4.84
N LYS A 61 2.91 8.98 -5.13
CA LYS A 61 4.09 8.16 -5.05
C LYS A 61 4.54 7.75 -6.43
N GLU A 62 5.67 8.26 -6.86
CA GLU A 62 6.34 7.90 -8.11
C GLU A 62 7.37 6.81 -7.83
N ASN A 63 7.08 5.57 -8.21
CA ASN A 63 7.99 4.44 -8.03
C ASN A 63 9.09 4.45 -9.08
N THR A 64 10.30 4.04 -8.71
CA THR A 64 11.40 3.76 -9.64
C THR A 64 11.06 2.52 -10.49
N PHE A 65 10.38 1.56 -9.88
CA PHE A 65 9.90 0.34 -10.52
C PHE A 65 8.38 0.28 -10.42
N GLY A 66 7.71 -0.15 -11.50
CA GLY A 66 6.27 -0.27 -11.54
C GLY A 66 5.53 1.06 -11.75
N LYS A 67 4.24 1.05 -11.52
CA LYS A 67 3.33 2.17 -11.73
C LYS A 67 3.41 3.17 -10.57
N PRO A 68 3.19 4.46 -10.82
CA PRO A 68 2.95 5.42 -9.75
C PRO A 68 1.59 5.18 -9.08
N PHE A 69 1.50 5.57 -7.81
CA PHE A 69 0.28 5.51 -7.02
C PHE A 69 -0.19 6.91 -6.61
N VAL A 70 -1.49 7.10 -6.64
CA VAL A 70 -2.18 8.25 -6.06
C VAL A 70 -3.06 7.73 -4.92
N LEU A 71 -2.64 7.95 -3.68
CA LEU A 71 -3.35 7.49 -2.49
C LEU A 71 -4.12 8.69 -1.92
N ILE A 72 -5.42 8.53 -1.75
CA ILE A 72 -6.31 9.62 -1.34
C ILE A 72 -7.11 9.18 -0.13
N GLY A 73 -7.13 10.05 0.88
CA GLY A 73 -7.95 9.86 2.07
C GLY A 73 -8.57 11.16 2.56
N THR A 74 -9.62 11.06 3.33
CA THR A 74 -10.35 12.21 3.85
C THR A 74 -10.95 11.92 5.23
N THR A 75 -11.15 12.98 6.01
CA THR A 75 -11.93 12.95 7.25
C THR A 75 -13.29 13.65 7.10
N SER A 76 -13.63 14.08 5.89
CA SER A 76 -14.89 14.77 5.57
C SER A 76 -15.85 13.81 4.87
N ASP A 77 -17.13 13.88 5.23
CA ASP A 77 -18.23 13.18 4.56
C ASP A 77 -18.92 14.08 3.50
N GLU A 78 -18.44 15.30 3.30
CA GLU A 78 -19.03 16.25 2.36
C GLU A 78 -18.55 16.00 0.93
N GLU A 79 -19.44 15.55 0.06
CA GLU A 79 -19.14 15.28 -1.36
C GLU A 79 -18.63 16.51 -2.11
N SER A 80 -19.14 17.71 -1.79
CA SER A 80 -18.67 18.96 -2.35
C SER A 80 -17.18 19.22 -2.06
N MET A 81 -16.69 18.76 -0.91
CA MET A 81 -15.30 18.83 -0.51
C MET A 81 -14.42 17.96 -1.43
N TYR A 82 -14.88 16.77 -1.80
CA TYR A 82 -14.12 15.85 -2.65
C TYR A 82 -13.81 16.46 -4.01
N LYS A 83 -14.84 16.99 -4.68
CA LYS A 83 -14.68 17.67 -5.96
C LYS A 83 -13.68 18.83 -5.85
N ASN A 84 -13.90 19.72 -4.89
CA ASN A 84 -13.06 20.89 -4.70
C ASN A 84 -11.60 20.50 -4.41
N ALA A 85 -11.36 19.49 -3.57
CA ALA A 85 -10.02 19.00 -3.26
C ALA A 85 -9.31 18.40 -4.48
N ILE A 86 -10.00 17.52 -5.24
CA ILE A 86 -9.45 16.90 -6.46
C ILE A 86 -9.05 17.98 -7.46
N PHE A 87 -9.94 18.95 -7.75
CA PHE A 87 -9.68 20.00 -8.72
C PHE A 87 -8.63 21.02 -8.24
N ALA A 88 -8.37 21.11 -6.95
CA ALA A 88 -7.32 21.96 -6.40
C ALA A 88 -5.96 21.25 -6.33
N ILE A 89 -5.93 19.94 -6.01
CA ILE A 89 -4.68 19.20 -5.76
C ILE A 89 -4.10 18.59 -7.05
N PHE A 90 -4.92 17.91 -7.87
CA PHE A 90 -4.44 17.16 -9.02
C PHE A 90 -3.66 17.98 -10.05
N PRO A 91 -4.01 19.25 -10.33
CA PRO A 91 -3.20 20.09 -11.21
C PRO A 91 -1.73 20.24 -10.77
N LEU A 92 -1.44 20.07 -9.46
CA LEU A 92 -0.10 20.26 -8.93
C LEU A 92 0.89 19.14 -9.35
N PHE A 93 0.38 17.97 -9.76
CA PHE A 93 1.20 16.86 -10.25
C PHE A 93 0.67 16.23 -11.56
N ALA A 94 -0.32 16.86 -12.20
CA ALA A 94 -0.97 16.35 -13.42
C ALA A 94 0.02 16.07 -14.56
N GLU A 95 0.99 16.94 -14.76
CA GLU A 95 1.97 16.77 -15.84
C GLU A 95 2.87 15.55 -15.61
N SER A 96 3.20 15.26 -14.36
CA SER A 96 3.93 14.03 -14.02
C SER A 96 3.09 12.79 -14.34
N LEU A 97 1.80 12.79 -13.99
CA LEU A 97 0.89 11.68 -14.31
C LEU A 97 0.70 11.49 -15.82
N LYS A 98 0.52 12.58 -16.58
CA LYS A 98 0.35 12.50 -18.05
C LYS A 98 1.53 11.88 -18.78
N SER A 99 2.73 12.00 -18.21
CA SER A 99 3.95 11.39 -18.75
C SER A 99 4.03 9.87 -18.55
N LYS A 100 3.10 9.27 -17.80
CA LYS A 100 3.12 7.84 -17.45
C LYS A 100 2.16 7.05 -18.34
N GLU A 101 2.54 5.82 -18.67
CA GLU A 101 1.69 4.90 -19.43
C GLU A 101 0.44 4.47 -18.64
N SER A 102 0.57 4.36 -17.33
CA SER A 102 -0.50 3.99 -16.40
C SER A 102 -0.17 4.43 -14.97
N PHE A 103 -1.19 4.55 -14.13
CA PHE A 103 -1.05 4.80 -12.70
C PHE A 103 -2.22 4.16 -11.94
N GLU A 104 -2.06 3.97 -10.64
CA GLU A 104 -3.10 3.42 -9.77
C GLU A 104 -3.61 4.49 -8.81
N VAL A 105 -4.93 4.48 -8.58
CA VAL A 105 -5.58 5.37 -7.60
C VAL A 105 -6.20 4.50 -6.51
N VAL A 106 -5.78 4.72 -5.27
CA VAL A 106 -6.34 4.07 -4.08
C VAL A 106 -7.14 5.10 -3.31
N THR A 107 -8.45 4.93 -3.27
CA THR A 107 -9.36 5.89 -2.63
C THR A 107 -10.71 5.27 -2.28
N LEU A 108 -11.52 6.01 -1.54
CA LEU A 108 -12.92 5.68 -1.30
C LEU A 108 -13.72 5.74 -2.61
N LYS A 109 -14.69 4.83 -2.76
CA LYS A 109 -15.55 4.77 -3.95
C LYS A 109 -16.21 6.11 -4.25
N ALA A 110 -16.70 6.82 -3.24
CA ALA A 110 -17.34 8.12 -3.39
C ALA A 110 -16.42 9.21 -3.99
N ILE A 111 -15.11 9.09 -3.81
CA ILE A 111 -14.11 10.03 -4.35
C ILE A 111 -13.75 9.69 -5.78
N MET A 112 -13.81 8.41 -6.18
CA MET A 112 -13.34 7.94 -7.49
C MET A 112 -14.06 8.63 -8.66
N ASP A 113 -15.36 8.92 -8.54
CA ASP A 113 -16.12 9.58 -9.60
C ASP A 113 -15.64 11.03 -9.83
N HIS A 114 -15.19 11.70 -8.79
CA HIS A 114 -14.57 13.03 -8.92
C HIS A 114 -13.19 12.98 -9.56
N VAL A 115 -12.40 11.93 -9.26
CA VAL A 115 -11.11 11.67 -9.95
C VAL A 115 -11.35 11.46 -11.44
N ARG A 116 -12.30 10.62 -11.84
CA ARG A 116 -12.65 10.39 -13.24
C ARG A 116 -13.08 11.66 -13.93
N SER A 117 -13.94 12.46 -13.28
CA SER A 117 -14.39 13.74 -13.80
C SER A 117 -13.23 14.70 -14.03
N PHE A 118 -12.26 14.74 -13.12
CA PHE A 118 -11.03 15.52 -13.31
C PHE A 118 -10.24 15.04 -14.53
N LEU A 119 -9.96 13.74 -14.62
CA LEU A 119 -9.17 13.16 -15.72
C LEU A 119 -9.80 13.43 -17.09
N GLN A 120 -11.13 13.37 -17.18
CA GLN A 120 -11.87 13.72 -18.41
C GLN A 120 -11.76 15.21 -18.77
N THR A 121 -11.80 16.09 -17.76
CA THR A 121 -11.77 17.55 -17.97
C THR A 121 -10.38 18.02 -18.41
N PHE A 122 -9.32 17.40 -17.96
CA PHE A 122 -7.92 17.81 -18.19
C PHE A 122 -7.20 17.01 -19.29
N ASP A 123 -7.97 16.39 -20.18
CA ASP A 123 -7.47 15.70 -21.38
C ASP A 123 -6.34 14.71 -21.08
N PHE A 124 -6.55 13.90 -20.03
CA PHE A 124 -5.70 12.75 -19.80
C PHE A 124 -5.91 11.72 -20.93
N PRO A 125 -4.85 11.01 -21.36
CA PRO A 125 -5.01 9.91 -22.30
C PRO A 125 -6.13 8.98 -21.81
N LEU A 126 -6.95 8.47 -22.75
CA LEU A 126 -8.03 7.55 -22.43
C LEU A 126 -7.43 6.30 -21.75
N PHE A 127 -7.41 6.31 -20.43
CA PHE A 127 -7.11 5.12 -19.64
C PHE A 127 -8.33 4.22 -19.63
N THR A 128 -8.14 2.96 -19.94
CA THR A 128 -9.14 1.94 -19.58
C THR A 128 -9.10 1.85 -18.06
N THR A 129 -10.10 2.41 -17.39
CA THR A 129 -10.22 2.30 -15.94
C THR A 129 -10.71 0.90 -15.62
N LEU A 130 -9.86 0.09 -15.00
CA LEU A 130 -10.27 -1.12 -14.32
C LEU A 130 -10.63 -0.72 -12.89
N ASP A 131 -11.90 -0.85 -12.55
CA ASP A 131 -12.36 -0.71 -11.17
C ASP A 131 -12.20 -2.03 -10.46
N GLU A 132 -11.36 -2.06 -9.46
CA GLU A 132 -11.22 -3.18 -8.55
C GLU A 132 -11.73 -2.78 -7.17
N PRO A 133 -13.05 -2.96 -6.90
CA PRO A 133 -13.59 -2.62 -5.59
C PRO A 133 -13.05 -3.60 -4.54
N ASN A 134 -12.30 -3.08 -3.60
CA ASN A 134 -11.70 -3.82 -2.51
C ASN A 134 -12.21 -3.31 -1.16
N SER A 135 -12.23 -4.17 -0.15
CA SER A 135 -12.43 -3.79 1.24
C SER A 135 -11.08 -3.68 1.92
N MET A 136 -10.78 -2.51 2.46
CA MET A 136 -9.60 -2.32 3.29
C MET A 136 -9.91 -2.78 4.71
N PHE A 137 -9.11 -3.72 5.22
CA PHE A 137 -9.15 -4.15 6.61
C PHE A 137 -8.00 -3.49 7.36
N TYR A 138 -8.29 -3.01 8.55
CA TYR A 138 -7.27 -2.45 9.45
C TYR A 138 -7.42 -3.01 10.86
N MET A 139 -6.31 -3.05 11.57
CA MET A 139 -6.28 -3.51 12.94
C MET A 139 -6.02 -2.31 13.87
N ASN A 140 -6.94 -2.07 14.81
CA ASN A 140 -6.74 -1.04 15.81
C ASN A 140 -5.65 -1.48 16.82
N GLU A 141 -5.14 -0.52 17.61
CA GLU A 141 -4.02 -0.73 18.53
C GLU A 141 -4.30 -1.85 19.55
N GLN A 142 -5.52 -1.90 20.12
CA GLN A 142 -5.92 -2.96 21.06
C GLN A 142 -5.84 -4.36 20.44
N ASN A 143 -6.26 -4.50 19.19
CA ASN A 143 -6.19 -5.79 18.48
C ASN A 143 -4.75 -6.14 18.08
N CYS A 144 -3.92 -5.15 17.75
CA CYS A 144 -2.49 -5.35 17.54
C CYS A 144 -1.80 -5.90 18.80
N GLU A 145 -2.08 -5.32 19.97
CA GLU A 145 -1.55 -5.80 21.25
C GLU A 145 -1.96 -7.25 21.56
N LYS A 146 -3.24 -7.59 21.34
CA LYS A 146 -3.72 -8.97 21.48
C LYS A 146 -3.01 -9.92 20.52
N LEU A 147 -2.81 -9.49 19.28
CA LEU A 147 -2.11 -10.29 18.29
C LEU A 147 -0.66 -10.57 18.68
N LEU A 148 0.05 -9.60 19.25
CA LEU A 148 1.42 -9.82 19.74
C LEU A 148 1.54 -10.94 20.78
N GLN A 149 0.51 -11.12 21.59
CA GLN A 149 0.45 -12.15 22.63
C GLN A 149 -0.12 -13.49 22.12
N THR A 150 -0.65 -13.51 20.88
CA THR A 150 -1.25 -14.70 20.31
C THR A 150 -0.16 -15.65 19.80
N PRO A 151 -0.05 -16.88 20.31
CA PRO A 151 0.87 -17.86 19.77
C PRO A 151 0.41 -18.28 18.37
N ILE A 152 1.39 -18.46 17.48
CA ILE A 152 1.13 -18.91 16.12
C ILE A 152 1.85 -20.23 15.92
N ASN A 153 1.08 -21.30 15.84
CA ASN A 153 1.61 -22.64 15.65
C ASN A 153 1.44 -23.07 14.19
N LEU A 154 2.45 -23.74 13.67
CA LEU A 154 2.39 -24.42 12.38
C LEU A 154 2.11 -25.90 12.60
N PRO A 155 1.50 -26.60 11.64
CA PRO A 155 1.45 -28.05 11.63
C PRO A 155 2.85 -28.67 11.60
N ASP A 156 2.98 -29.92 12.03
CA ASP A 156 4.23 -30.67 11.92
C ASP A 156 4.72 -30.72 10.47
N GLY A 157 6.02 -30.64 10.28
CA GLY A 157 6.65 -30.63 8.96
C GLY A 157 6.70 -29.26 8.28
N PHE A 158 6.30 -28.17 8.96
CA PHE A 158 6.38 -26.80 8.46
C PHE A 158 7.16 -25.90 9.41
N GLU A 159 7.88 -24.93 8.85
CA GLU A 159 8.61 -23.91 9.59
C GLU A 159 8.42 -22.51 9.00
N PHE A 160 8.48 -21.48 9.86
CA PHE A 160 8.54 -20.09 9.39
C PHE A 160 9.92 -19.78 8.84
N ILE A 161 9.91 -19.03 7.71
CA ILE A 161 11.12 -18.47 7.12
C ILE A 161 10.93 -16.97 6.91
N SER A 162 12.03 -16.22 6.92
CA SER A 162 12.09 -14.88 6.35
C SER A 162 12.33 -15.03 4.85
N LEU A 163 11.58 -14.27 4.06
CA LEU A 163 11.81 -14.21 2.61
C LEU A 163 12.83 -13.13 2.30
N ASP A 164 13.62 -13.36 1.25
CA ASP A 164 14.60 -12.43 0.74
C ASP A 164 14.49 -12.28 -0.79
N GLU A 165 15.40 -11.51 -1.40
CA GLU A 165 15.40 -11.23 -2.83
C GLU A 165 15.50 -12.49 -3.71
N ASN A 166 16.09 -13.58 -3.20
CA ASN A 166 16.22 -14.84 -3.94
C ASN A 166 14.88 -15.55 -4.09
N ASP A 167 13.92 -15.28 -3.19
CA ASP A 167 12.58 -15.85 -3.24
C ASP A 167 11.67 -15.12 -4.24
N ALA A 168 12.07 -13.93 -4.73
CA ALA A 168 11.24 -13.09 -5.60
C ALA A 168 10.69 -13.82 -6.82
N GLN A 169 11.45 -14.73 -7.42
CA GLN A 169 11.01 -15.51 -8.59
C GLN A 169 9.78 -16.37 -8.25
N VAL A 170 9.81 -17.06 -7.12
CA VAL A 170 8.70 -17.92 -6.68
C VAL A 170 7.44 -17.11 -6.37
N LEU A 171 7.61 -15.91 -5.80
CA LEU A 171 6.51 -15.01 -5.54
C LEU A 171 5.86 -14.53 -6.85
N MET A 172 6.69 -14.11 -7.81
CA MET A 172 6.25 -13.61 -9.12
C MET A 172 5.45 -14.63 -9.92
N GLU A 173 5.81 -15.92 -9.84
CA GLU A 173 5.09 -17.01 -10.53
C GLU A 173 3.63 -17.16 -10.06
N THR A 174 3.28 -16.61 -8.90
CA THR A 174 1.93 -16.67 -8.34
C THR A 174 1.11 -15.41 -8.60
N MET A 175 1.70 -14.37 -9.20
CA MET A 175 1.04 -13.11 -9.52
C MET A 175 0.36 -13.17 -10.89
N PRO A 176 -0.97 -13.08 -10.98
CA PRO A 176 -1.69 -13.28 -12.24
C PRO A 176 -1.41 -12.20 -13.30
N TYR A 177 -0.93 -11.03 -12.89
CA TYR A 177 -0.69 -9.88 -13.79
C TYR A 177 0.75 -9.36 -13.70
N ALA A 178 1.69 -10.20 -13.26
CA ALA A 178 3.08 -9.80 -13.12
C ALA A 178 3.70 -9.39 -14.46
N SER A 179 4.39 -8.27 -14.46
CA SER A 179 5.21 -7.76 -15.56
C SER A 179 6.71 -7.88 -15.25
N HIS A 180 7.56 -7.71 -16.26
CA HIS A 180 9.02 -7.73 -16.04
C HIS A 180 9.52 -6.66 -15.06
N THR A 181 8.79 -5.54 -14.96
CA THR A 181 9.14 -4.44 -14.03
C THR A 181 8.84 -4.79 -12.59
N ASP A 182 7.94 -5.74 -12.35
CA ASP A 182 7.51 -6.11 -10.99
C ASP A 182 8.58 -6.90 -10.25
N MET A 183 9.45 -7.64 -10.95
CA MET A 183 10.56 -8.37 -10.33
C MET A 183 11.47 -7.45 -9.51
N SER A 184 11.86 -6.31 -10.06
CA SER A 184 12.71 -5.34 -9.36
C SER A 184 11.99 -4.73 -8.16
N MET A 185 10.69 -4.47 -8.28
CA MET A 185 9.84 -3.99 -7.20
C MET A 185 9.74 -5.04 -6.08
N VAL A 186 9.44 -6.30 -6.40
CA VAL A 186 9.34 -7.38 -5.40
C VAL A 186 10.65 -7.55 -4.65
N LYS A 187 11.79 -7.58 -5.36
CA LYS A 187 13.12 -7.65 -4.74
C LYS A 187 13.36 -6.49 -3.77
N SER A 188 13.09 -5.24 -4.21
CA SER A 188 13.21 -4.06 -3.35
C SER A 188 12.36 -4.18 -2.09
N ARG A 189 11.11 -4.67 -2.19
CA ARG A 189 10.23 -4.87 -1.03
C ARG A 189 10.73 -5.94 -0.08
N LEU A 190 11.22 -7.08 -0.61
CA LEU A 190 11.77 -8.16 0.20
C LEU A 190 13.07 -7.76 0.92
N ALA A 191 13.89 -6.92 0.30
CA ALA A 191 15.12 -6.39 0.91
C ALA A 191 14.83 -5.38 2.04
N ALA A 192 13.81 -4.51 1.86
CA ALA A 192 13.59 -3.37 2.74
C ALA A 192 12.59 -3.62 3.87
N MET A 193 11.65 -4.53 3.70
CA MET A 193 10.52 -4.72 4.62
C MET A 193 10.38 -6.16 5.09
N PRO A 194 9.70 -6.39 6.24
CA PRO A 194 9.36 -7.74 6.67
C PRO A 194 8.57 -8.49 5.60
N ALA A 195 8.99 -9.72 5.37
CA ALA A 195 8.28 -10.68 4.54
C ALA A 195 8.36 -12.06 5.19
N VAL A 196 7.28 -12.80 5.16
CA VAL A 196 7.15 -14.09 5.87
C VAL A 196 6.76 -15.19 4.90
N GLY A 197 7.47 -16.28 4.97
CA GLY A 197 7.10 -17.54 4.32
C GLY A 197 6.92 -18.67 5.33
N VAL A 198 6.28 -19.72 4.88
CA VAL A 198 6.26 -21.03 5.51
C VAL A 198 6.84 -22.02 4.51
N ARG A 199 7.84 -22.80 4.98
CA ARG A 199 8.52 -23.84 4.20
C ARG A 199 8.08 -25.23 4.69
N HIS A 200 7.88 -26.14 3.75
CA HIS A 200 7.76 -27.56 4.06
C HIS A 200 9.16 -28.15 4.28
N VAL A 201 9.41 -28.63 5.48
CA VAL A 201 10.77 -29.00 5.96
C VAL A 201 11.42 -30.10 5.09
N GLU A 202 10.65 -31.15 4.74
CA GLU A 202 11.18 -32.29 3.99
C GLU A 202 11.54 -31.92 2.54
N THR A 203 10.74 -31.08 1.88
CA THR A 203 10.95 -30.75 0.45
C THR A 203 11.74 -29.46 0.25
N GLY A 204 11.86 -28.62 1.28
CA GLY A 204 12.47 -27.30 1.19
C GLY A 204 11.64 -26.25 0.42
N LYS A 205 10.44 -26.62 -0.07
CA LYS A 205 9.60 -25.72 -0.88
C LYS A 205 8.84 -24.72 -0.02
N ILE A 206 8.65 -23.52 -0.54
CA ILE A 206 7.74 -22.52 0.04
C ILE A 206 6.31 -23.03 -0.11
N ALA A 207 5.58 -23.08 1.01
CA ALA A 207 4.20 -23.56 1.07
C ALA A 207 3.16 -22.42 1.13
N ALA A 208 3.52 -21.32 1.80
CA ALA A 208 2.71 -20.11 1.88
C ALA A 208 3.62 -18.89 2.13
N PHE A 209 3.16 -17.72 1.75
CA PHE A 209 3.91 -16.48 1.96
C PHE A 209 3.02 -15.23 1.93
N GLU A 210 3.55 -14.13 2.45
CA GLU A 210 2.99 -12.78 2.39
C GLU A 210 4.09 -11.75 2.61
N TYR A 211 3.95 -10.56 2.02
CA TYR A 211 4.91 -9.46 2.18
C TYR A 211 4.24 -8.08 2.16
N ASN A 212 5.01 -7.01 2.39
CA ASN A 212 4.52 -5.63 2.38
C ASN A 212 4.64 -5.00 0.99
N ASP A 213 3.59 -4.28 0.55
CA ASP A 213 3.49 -3.70 -0.80
C ASP A 213 4.26 -2.37 -1.00
N GLY A 214 4.73 -1.78 0.08
CA GLY A 214 5.38 -0.47 0.05
C GLY A 214 4.43 0.73 0.03
N CYS A 215 3.12 0.50 0.23
CA CYS A 215 2.11 1.54 0.47
C CYS A 215 1.50 1.44 1.87
N GLY A 216 2.09 0.60 2.72
CA GLY A 216 1.61 0.38 4.09
C GLY A 216 0.60 -0.73 4.24
N PHE A 217 0.35 -1.50 3.18
CA PHE A 217 -0.47 -2.70 3.23
C PHE A 217 0.38 -3.97 3.29
N ILE A 218 -0.13 -4.98 3.97
CA ILE A 218 0.29 -6.36 3.73
C ILE A 218 -0.41 -6.84 2.46
N SER A 219 0.31 -7.55 1.63
CA SER A 219 -0.14 -7.86 0.27
C SER A 219 0.31 -9.24 -0.18
N HIS A 220 -0.40 -9.75 -1.17
CA HIS A 220 -0.06 -10.97 -1.88
C HIS A 220 0.07 -12.19 -0.97
N LEU A 221 -0.92 -12.41 -0.08
CA LEU A 221 -1.03 -13.66 0.65
C LEU A 221 -1.31 -14.81 -0.34
N TYR A 222 -0.40 -15.76 -0.37
CA TYR A 222 -0.57 -16.94 -1.21
C TYR A 222 -0.24 -18.22 -0.46
N THR A 223 -1.04 -19.26 -0.70
CA THR A 223 -0.78 -20.65 -0.25
C THR A 223 -0.84 -21.56 -1.45
N PHE A 224 0.24 -22.28 -1.72
CA PHE A 224 0.30 -23.21 -2.84
C PHE A 224 -0.77 -24.29 -2.73
N PRO A 225 -1.40 -24.71 -3.86
CA PRO A 225 -2.57 -25.57 -3.85
C PRO A 225 -2.44 -26.83 -3.00
N GLU A 226 -1.29 -27.48 -3.06
CA GLU A 226 -0.98 -28.72 -2.34
C GLU A 226 -0.91 -28.56 -0.81
N TYR A 227 -0.72 -27.31 -0.32
CA TYR A 227 -0.61 -26.98 1.11
C TYR A 227 -1.83 -26.22 1.64
N ARG A 228 -2.90 -26.10 0.86
CA ARG A 228 -4.13 -25.40 1.29
C ARG A 228 -4.86 -26.21 2.36
N ARG A 229 -5.71 -25.50 3.13
CA ARG A 229 -6.56 -26.05 4.21
C ARG A 229 -5.79 -26.53 5.44
N LEU A 230 -4.49 -26.25 5.54
CA LEU A 230 -3.63 -26.52 6.69
C LEU A 230 -3.47 -25.33 7.65
N GLY A 231 -4.15 -24.20 7.39
CA GLY A 231 -4.04 -22.99 8.23
C GLY A 231 -2.80 -22.14 7.98
N LEU A 232 -1.95 -22.49 6.99
CA LEU A 232 -0.67 -21.82 6.75
C LEU A 232 -0.85 -20.33 6.37
N GLY A 233 -1.83 -19.99 5.54
CA GLY A 233 -2.11 -18.61 5.16
C GLY A 233 -2.42 -17.72 6.37
N ALA A 234 -3.31 -18.17 7.27
CA ALA A 234 -3.63 -17.44 8.48
C ALA A 234 -2.42 -17.33 9.44
N ALA A 235 -1.53 -18.31 9.43
CA ALA A 235 -0.31 -18.29 10.25
C ALA A 235 0.69 -17.24 9.70
N VAL A 236 0.88 -17.18 8.39
CA VAL A 236 1.74 -16.20 7.70
C VAL A 236 1.23 -14.78 7.94
N GLU A 237 -0.05 -14.50 7.68
CA GLU A 237 -0.68 -13.19 7.88
C GLU A 237 -0.50 -12.69 9.32
N LYS A 238 -0.84 -13.52 10.32
CA LYS A 238 -0.65 -13.16 11.73
C LYS A 238 0.81 -12.87 12.06
N ARG A 239 1.74 -13.69 11.53
CA ARG A 239 3.16 -13.51 11.76
C ARG A 239 3.69 -12.21 11.16
N LEU A 240 3.30 -11.90 9.93
CA LEU A 240 3.68 -10.63 9.28
C LEU A 240 3.11 -9.43 10.03
N CYS A 241 1.84 -9.47 10.44
CA CYS A 241 1.24 -8.43 11.28
C CYS A 241 2.00 -8.24 12.59
N GLN A 242 2.41 -9.34 13.29
CA GLN A 242 3.24 -9.24 14.49
C GLN A 242 4.59 -8.56 14.24
N MET A 243 5.21 -8.83 13.08
CA MET A 243 6.51 -8.22 12.72
C MET A 243 6.36 -6.74 12.40
N ASN A 244 5.32 -6.35 11.66
CA ASN A 244 5.05 -4.95 11.30
C ASN A 244 4.72 -4.09 12.53
N TYR A 245 4.00 -4.62 13.51
CA TYR A 245 3.64 -3.86 14.71
C TYR A 245 4.81 -3.64 15.68
N LYS A 246 5.82 -4.52 15.67
CA LYS A 246 7.01 -4.39 16.52
C LYS A 246 8.02 -3.35 16.05
N LYS A 247 7.89 -2.88 14.82
CA LYS A 247 8.71 -1.83 14.24
C LYS A 247 8.10 -0.45 14.51
#